data_7181d35222aebe49920d31f9ed9abc99
#
_entry.id   7181d35222aebe49920d31f9ed9abc99
#
_cell.length_a   1.000
_cell.length_b   1.000
_cell.length_c   1.000
_cell.angle_alpha   90.00
_cell.angle_beta   90.00
_cell.angle_gamma   90.00
#
_symmetry.space_group_name_H-M   'P 1'
#
loop_
_entity.id
_entity.type
_entity.pdbx_description
1 polymer ?
#
loop_
_entity_poly.entity_id
_entity_poly.type
_entity_poly.pdbx_seq_one_letter_code
_entity_poly.pdbx_strand_id
1 'polypeptide(L)'
;MVLVLNAADVDRHLELAPLVDVVAEALIRQAAGEVERPERPHFPVGTGLDGDEPMGTGIAMPAYVHGADHYATKLVGVHEGNADRGLPTINAQIVLTDARTGVPEALLAGTTVTNARTGCIGAAAVRALAADTDSLTLGVVGAGVQARWQTRAIATVASLDDVRIYAPSDSRAPGAARLPGEGTPAPTRATPTPAGRAAHPAVTPPPAPTP
;
A
#
# COMPACT_ATOMS: atom_id res chain seq x y z
N MET A 1 27.02 -13.64 -0.36
CA MET A 1 26.46 -13.28 -1.69
C MET A 1 25.10 -12.67 -1.43
N VAL A 2 24.79 -11.49 -1.97
CA VAL A 2 23.48 -10.82 -1.79
C VAL A 2 22.56 -11.22 -2.95
N LEU A 3 21.35 -11.69 -2.63
CA LEU A 3 20.32 -12.00 -3.62
C LEU A 3 19.67 -10.69 -4.10
N VAL A 4 19.51 -10.53 -5.41
CA VAL A 4 18.82 -9.35 -5.98
C VAL A 4 17.53 -9.81 -6.66
N LEU A 5 16.39 -9.34 -6.15
CA LEU A 5 15.06 -9.65 -6.67
C LEU A 5 14.44 -8.40 -7.29
N ASN A 6 14.28 -8.41 -8.60
CA ASN A 6 13.60 -7.36 -9.34
C ASN A 6 12.06 -7.44 -9.17
N ALA A 7 11.31 -6.50 -9.77
CA ALA A 7 9.86 -6.45 -9.62
C ALA A 7 9.15 -7.73 -10.11
N ALA A 8 9.64 -8.31 -11.22
CA ALA A 8 9.06 -9.54 -11.77
C ALA A 8 9.37 -10.77 -10.90
N ASP A 9 10.55 -10.81 -10.27
CA ASP A 9 10.90 -11.86 -9.33
C ASP A 9 10.02 -11.79 -8.08
N VAL A 10 9.84 -10.58 -7.52
CA VAL A 10 8.96 -10.37 -6.37
C VAL A 10 7.51 -10.75 -6.72
N ASP A 11 6.99 -10.29 -7.85
CA ASP A 11 5.60 -10.55 -8.27
C ASP A 11 5.32 -12.05 -8.47
N ARG A 12 6.30 -12.79 -8.99
CA ARG A 12 6.20 -14.26 -9.22
C ARG A 12 6.02 -15.06 -7.92
N HIS A 13 6.59 -14.58 -6.82
CA HIS A 13 6.53 -15.25 -5.51
C HIS A 13 5.52 -14.64 -4.56
N LEU A 14 4.76 -13.63 -5.01
CA LEU A 14 3.85 -12.88 -4.18
C LEU A 14 2.45 -13.49 -4.25
N GLU A 15 2.01 -14.08 -3.14
CA GLU A 15 0.67 -14.62 -2.96
C GLU A 15 -0.10 -13.75 -1.97
N LEU A 16 -1.21 -13.15 -2.41
CA LEU A 16 -1.95 -12.17 -1.59
C LEU A 16 -2.66 -12.80 -0.41
N ALA A 17 -3.27 -13.98 -0.56
CA ALA A 17 -4.01 -14.62 0.51
C ALA A 17 -3.15 -14.88 1.76
N PRO A 18 -2.01 -15.59 1.69
CA PRO A 18 -1.14 -15.75 2.86
C PRO A 18 -0.50 -14.42 3.31
N LEU A 19 -0.28 -13.47 2.40
CA LEU A 19 0.27 -12.17 2.77
C LEU A 19 -0.68 -11.35 3.63
N VAL A 20 -2.01 -11.51 3.48
CA VAL A 20 -3.00 -10.87 4.37
C VAL A 20 -2.80 -11.33 5.80
N ASP A 21 -2.55 -12.63 6.03
CA ASP A 21 -2.32 -13.18 7.37
C ASP A 21 -1.03 -12.64 7.99
N VAL A 22 0.05 -12.62 7.21
CA VAL A 22 1.34 -12.05 7.64
C VAL A 22 1.21 -10.57 8.02
N VAL A 23 0.48 -9.79 7.22
CA VAL A 23 0.26 -8.36 7.49
C VAL A 23 -0.61 -8.16 8.72
N ALA A 24 -1.68 -8.95 8.90
CA ALA A 24 -2.54 -8.88 10.08
C ALA A 24 -1.76 -9.22 11.35
N GLU A 25 -0.97 -10.28 11.34
CA GLU A 25 -0.10 -10.68 12.46
C GLU A 25 0.92 -9.60 12.80
N ALA A 26 1.56 -9.01 11.80
CA ALA A 26 2.50 -7.91 12.00
C ALA A 26 1.86 -6.68 12.66
N LEU A 27 0.60 -6.37 12.36
CA LEU A 27 -0.14 -5.29 13.00
C LEU A 27 -0.47 -5.63 14.47
N ILE A 28 -0.84 -6.87 14.77
CA ILE A 28 -1.09 -7.35 16.13
C ILE A 28 0.19 -7.25 16.96
N ARG A 29 1.31 -7.74 16.45
CA ARG A 29 2.60 -7.69 17.12
C ARG A 29 3.10 -6.26 17.30
N GLN A 30 2.84 -5.38 16.34
CA GLN A 30 3.13 -3.96 16.50
C GLN A 30 2.31 -3.34 17.65
N ALA A 31 1.03 -3.67 17.77
CA ALA A 31 0.18 -3.20 18.86
C ALA A 31 0.62 -3.76 20.23
N ALA A 32 1.17 -4.97 20.25
CA ALA A 32 1.75 -5.60 21.46
C ALA A 32 3.13 -5.03 21.86
N GLY A 33 3.73 -4.12 21.07
CA GLY A 33 5.06 -3.59 21.34
C GLY A 33 6.21 -4.55 20.96
N GLU A 34 5.93 -5.53 20.11
CA GLU A 34 6.91 -6.54 19.67
C GLU A 34 7.57 -6.17 18.33
N VAL A 35 7.51 -4.91 17.93
CA VAL A 35 8.13 -4.43 16.68
C VAL A 35 8.97 -3.19 16.96
N GLU A 36 10.26 -3.29 16.67
CA GLU A 36 11.14 -2.14 16.62
C GLU A 36 10.87 -1.36 15.33
N ARG A 37 10.40 -0.15 15.50
CA ARG A 37 10.06 0.75 14.40
C ARG A 37 10.42 2.18 14.77
N PRO A 38 11.70 2.53 14.64
CA PRO A 38 12.19 3.85 14.99
C PRO A 38 11.57 4.95 14.12
N GLU A 39 11.75 6.19 14.52
CA GLU A 39 11.37 7.34 13.72
C GLU A 39 11.94 7.24 12.30
N ARG A 40 11.16 7.64 11.33
CA ARG A 40 11.51 7.55 9.92
C ARG A 40 12.07 8.88 9.45
N PRO A 41 13.38 9.00 9.23
CA PRO A 41 13.92 10.22 8.69
C PRO A 41 13.37 10.50 7.30
N HIS A 42 12.85 11.71 7.14
CA HIS A 42 12.44 12.28 5.86
C HIS A 42 13.41 13.41 5.55
N PHE A 43 13.92 13.44 4.33
CA PHE A 43 14.87 14.46 3.92
C PHE A 43 14.59 14.91 2.47
N PRO A 44 14.70 16.22 2.20
CA PRO A 44 14.53 16.74 0.84
C PRO A 44 15.67 16.25 -0.05
N VAL A 45 15.34 15.94 -1.32
CA VAL A 45 16.32 15.53 -2.32
C VAL A 45 16.12 16.32 -3.63
N GLY A 46 17.20 16.51 -4.36
CA GLY A 46 17.18 17.19 -5.65
C GLY A 46 17.32 18.73 -5.57
N THR A 47 17.43 19.30 -4.37
CA THR A 47 17.76 20.72 -4.20
C THR A 47 19.09 21.05 -4.90
N GLY A 48 19.11 22.12 -5.70
CA GLY A 48 20.30 22.54 -6.44
C GLY A 48 20.53 21.84 -7.79
N LEU A 49 19.65 20.89 -8.21
CA LEU A 49 19.73 20.29 -9.55
C LEU A 49 19.09 21.20 -10.61
N ASP A 50 17.83 21.59 -10.41
CA ASP A 50 17.07 22.44 -11.34
C ASP A 50 16.56 23.73 -10.65
N GLY A 51 17.14 24.11 -9.50
CA GLY A 51 16.77 25.28 -8.69
C GLY A 51 16.90 25.01 -7.20
N ASP A 52 16.40 25.93 -6.38
CA ASP A 52 16.54 25.89 -4.92
C ASP A 52 15.48 25.03 -4.23
N GLU A 53 14.40 24.66 -4.93
CA GLU A 53 13.34 23.82 -4.38
C GLU A 53 13.68 22.33 -4.49
N PRO A 54 13.32 21.51 -3.51
CA PRO A 54 13.53 20.07 -3.58
C PRO A 54 12.63 19.42 -4.64
N MET A 55 13.16 18.48 -5.39
CA MET A 55 12.43 17.72 -6.41
C MET A 55 11.65 16.52 -5.81
N GLY A 56 11.94 16.16 -4.58
CA GLY A 56 11.30 15.04 -3.92
C GLY A 56 11.74 14.85 -2.47
N THR A 57 11.28 13.75 -1.88
CA THR A 57 11.59 13.36 -0.49
C THR A 57 12.18 11.96 -0.47
N GLY A 58 13.34 11.82 0.17
CA GLY A 58 13.91 10.53 0.56
C GLY A 58 13.40 10.11 1.93
N ILE A 59 13.13 8.81 2.13
CA ILE A 59 12.63 8.25 3.40
C ILE A 59 13.39 6.96 3.69
N ALA A 60 13.93 6.81 4.91
CA ALA A 60 14.48 5.55 5.39
C ALA A 60 13.51 4.92 6.41
N MET A 61 13.20 3.63 6.25
CA MET A 61 12.15 2.95 7.02
C MET A 61 12.64 1.58 7.53
N PRO A 62 13.47 1.56 8.58
CA PRO A 62 13.85 0.30 9.21
C PRO A 62 12.72 -0.27 10.06
N ALA A 63 12.67 -1.61 10.17
CA ALA A 63 11.80 -2.31 11.10
C ALA A 63 12.33 -3.70 11.42
N TYR A 64 12.14 -4.13 12.68
CA TYR A 64 12.42 -5.48 13.15
C TYR A 64 11.25 -6.01 13.95
N VAL A 65 10.84 -7.22 13.68
CA VAL A 65 9.82 -7.93 14.46
C VAL A 65 10.56 -8.85 15.43
N HIS A 66 10.31 -8.76 16.73
CA HIS A 66 11.01 -9.52 17.74
C HIS A 66 10.99 -11.02 17.44
N GLY A 67 12.14 -11.67 17.53
CA GLY A 67 12.29 -13.10 17.22
C GLY A 67 12.33 -13.48 15.74
N ALA A 68 12.18 -12.53 14.81
CA ALA A 68 12.37 -12.80 13.39
C ALA A 68 13.86 -12.99 13.07
N ASP A 69 14.16 -13.87 12.12
CA ASP A 69 15.53 -14.11 11.67
C ASP A 69 16.15 -12.94 10.91
N HIS A 70 15.29 -12.04 10.39
CA HIS A 70 15.72 -10.89 9.58
C HIS A 70 15.08 -9.59 10.06
N TYR A 71 15.78 -8.49 9.79
CA TYR A 71 15.17 -7.16 9.80
C TYR A 71 15.22 -6.55 8.40
N ALA A 72 14.35 -5.58 8.15
CA ALA A 72 14.25 -4.94 6.85
C ALA A 72 14.47 -3.43 6.96
N THR A 73 15.19 -2.87 5.99
CA THR A 73 15.27 -1.42 5.80
C THR A 73 14.75 -1.09 4.41
N LYS A 74 13.63 -0.34 4.35
CA LYS A 74 13.10 0.16 3.11
C LYS A 74 13.55 1.61 2.88
N LEU A 75 14.15 1.85 1.72
CA LEU A 75 14.46 3.18 1.20
C LEU A 75 13.42 3.57 0.18
N VAL A 76 12.86 4.79 0.29
CA VAL A 76 11.80 5.28 -0.58
C VAL A 76 12.15 6.66 -1.10
N GLY A 77 11.96 6.87 -2.40
CA GLY A 77 11.91 8.20 -3.01
C GLY A 77 10.46 8.52 -3.39
N VAL A 78 9.98 9.69 -2.98
CA VAL A 78 8.68 10.25 -3.36
C VAL A 78 8.93 11.48 -4.19
N HIS A 79 8.56 11.43 -5.48
CA HIS A 79 8.76 12.51 -6.45
C HIS A 79 7.45 12.76 -7.19
N GLU A 80 6.70 13.77 -6.79
CA GLU A 80 5.37 14.06 -7.37
C GLU A 80 5.46 14.42 -8.85
N GLY A 81 6.49 15.17 -9.26
CA GLY A 81 6.76 15.53 -10.65
C GLY A 81 7.09 14.35 -11.59
N ASN A 82 7.24 13.14 -11.06
CA ASN A 82 7.45 11.95 -11.89
C ASN A 82 6.23 11.59 -12.76
N ALA A 83 5.03 11.99 -12.35
CA ALA A 83 3.81 11.76 -13.12
C ALA A 83 3.89 12.41 -14.51
N ASP A 84 4.44 13.60 -14.59
CA ASP A 84 4.61 14.35 -15.85
C ASP A 84 5.68 13.73 -16.76
N ARG A 85 6.55 12.92 -16.19
CA ARG A 85 7.64 12.18 -16.89
C ARG A 85 7.24 10.74 -17.22
N GLY A 86 6.00 10.32 -16.93
CA GLY A 86 5.54 8.94 -17.09
C GLY A 86 6.20 7.93 -16.15
N LEU A 87 6.83 8.40 -15.07
CA LEU A 87 7.49 7.58 -14.06
C LEU A 87 6.61 7.38 -12.84
N PRO A 88 6.82 6.29 -12.05
CA PRO A 88 6.14 6.13 -10.77
C PRO A 88 6.52 7.26 -9.80
N THR A 89 5.52 7.81 -9.12
CA THR A 89 5.73 8.83 -8.07
C THR A 89 6.51 8.27 -6.88
N ILE A 90 6.31 6.98 -6.58
CA ILE A 90 6.96 6.28 -5.45
C ILE A 90 7.86 5.18 -6.01
N ASN A 91 9.13 5.25 -5.67
CA ASN A 91 10.11 4.22 -5.95
C ASN A 91 10.73 3.74 -4.65
N ALA A 92 10.82 2.42 -4.45
CA ALA A 92 11.32 1.86 -3.20
C ALA A 92 12.20 0.64 -3.43
N GLN A 93 13.17 0.48 -2.53
CA GLN A 93 14.02 -0.70 -2.40
C GLN A 93 13.98 -1.19 -0.95
N ILE A 94 14.11 -2.50 -0.75
CA ILE A 94 14.18 -3.12 0.58
C ILE A 94 15.46 -3.92 0.67
N VAL A 95 16.25 -3.65 1.69
CA VAL A 95 17.37 -4.51 2.11
C VAL A 95 16.86 -5.42 3.21
N LEU A 96 17.00 -6.73 3.03
CA LEU A 96 16.77 -7.75 4.04
C LEU A 96 18.11 -8.14 4.65
N THR A 97 18.20 -8.12 5.96
CA THR A 97 19.46 -8.31 6.70
C THR A 97 19.25 -9.37 7.78
N ASP A 98 20.19 -10.30 7.89
CA ASP A 98 20.21 -11.28 8.97
C ASP A 98 20.29 -10.60 10.34
N ALA A 99 19.38 -10.93 11.24
CA ALA A 99 19.25 -10.25 12.52
C ALA A 99 20.34 -10.64 13.52
N ARG A 100 21.03 -11.76 13.34
CA ARG A 100 22.08 -12.25 14.23
C ARG A 100 23.45 -11.68 13.88
N THR A 101 23.70 -11.51 12.58
CA THR A 101 25.04 -11.19 12.05
C THR A 101 25.14 -9.79 11.47
N GLY A 102 24.01 -9.16 11.11
CA GLY A 102 23.98 -7.90 10.39
C GLY A 102 24.39 -8.00 8.91
N VAL A 103 24.51 -9.21 8.37
CA VAL A 103 24.88 -9.44 6.96
C VAL A 103 23.67 -9.18 6.06
N PRO A 104 23.78 -8.29 5.04
CA PRO A 104 22.73 -8.13 4.05
C PRO A 104 22.60 -9.41 3.19
N GLU A 105 21.40 -9.95 3.10
CA GLU A 105 21.12 -11.19 2.36
C GLU A 105 20.38 -10.97 1.06
N ALA A 106 19.46 -9.97 1.04
CA ALA A 106 18.71 -9.68 -0.18
C ALA A 106 18.45 -8.18 -0.38
N LEU A 107 18.36 -7.80 -1.66
CA LEU A 107 17.86 -6.52 -2.13
C LEU A 107 16.62 -6.76 -3.00
N LEU A 108 15.47 -6.20 -2.61
CA LEU A 108 14.19 -6.43 -3.25
C LEU A 108 13.62 -5.16 -3.87
N ALA A 109 12.85 -5.32 -4.97
CA ALA A 109 12.03 -4.26 -5.55
C ALA A 109 10.92 -3.85 -4.58
N GLY A 110 11.20 -2.85 -3.74
CA GLY A 110 10.36 -2.43 -2.63
C GLY A 110 9.03 -1.80 -3.04
N THR A 111 8.91 -1.29 -4.27
CA THR A 111 7.67 -0.70 -4.78
C THR A 111 6.57 -1.78 -4.89
N THR A 112 6.88 -2.96 -5.45
CA THR A 112 5.94 -4.08 -5.55
C THR A 112 5.51 -4.55 -4.17
N VAL A 113 6.46 -4.78 -3.26
CA VAL A 113 6.17 -5.16 -1.86
C VAL A 113 5.31 -4.11 -1.16
N THR A 114 5.62 -2.82 -1.38
CA THR A 114 4.85 -1.71 -0.77
C THR A 114 3.41 -1.70 -1.25
N ASN A 115 3.17 -1.93 -2.53
CA ASN A 115 1.83 -1.97 -3.10
C ASN A 115 1.02 -3.16 -2.56
N ALA A 116 1.60 -4.34 -2.58
CA ALA A 116 0.96 -5.57 -2.11
C ALA A 116 0.60 -5.51 -0.63
N ARG A 117 1.56 -5.18 0.26
CA ARG A 117 1.30 -5.12 1.71
C ARG A 117 0.27 -4.04 2.05
N THR A 118 0.18 -2.96 1.28
CA THR A 118 -0.82 -1.91 1.48
C THR A 118 -2.21 -2.40 1.08
N GLY A 119 -2.32 -3.15 -0.01
CA GLY A 119 -3.55 -3.85 -0.39
C GLY A 119 -4.01 -4.82 0.71
N CYS A 120 -3.08 -5.59 1.27
CA CYS A 120 -3.37 -6.56 2.32
C CYS A 120 -3.84 -5.91 3.65
N ILE A 121 -3.42 -4.68 3.96
CA ILE A 121 -3.98 -3.93 5.11
C ILE A 121 -5.48 -3.70 4.90
N GLY A 122 -5.90 -3.29 3.69
CA GLY A 122 -7.31 -3.13 3.35
C GLY A 122 -8.09 -4.45 3.47
N ALA A 123 -7.52 -5.55 3.00
CA ALA A 123 -8.12 -6.88 3.12
C ALA A 123 -8.25 -7.34 4.59
N ALA A 124 -7.21 -7.14 5.40
CA ALA A 124 -7.26 -7.44 6.82
C ALA A 124 -8.34 -6.62 7.55
N ALA A 125 -8.49 -5.34 7.19
CA ALA A 125 -9.54 -4.49 7.74
C ALA A 125 -10.95 -4.97 7.33
N VAL A 126 -11.16 -5.34 6.07
CA VAL A 126 -12.44 -5.91 5.61
C VAL A 126 -12.76 -7.19 6.37
N ARG A 127 -11.81 -8.12 6.48
CA ARG A 127 -11.99 -9.39 7.21
C ARG A 127 -12.36 -9.18 8.68
N ALA A 128 -11.84 -8.12 9.31
CA ALA A 128 -12.07 -7.85 10.71
C ALA A 128 -13.33 -7.01 11.00
N LEU A 129 -13.77 -6.17 10.04
CA LEU A 129 -14.76 -5.13 10.31
C LEU A 129 -16.01 -5.22 9.43
N ALA A 130 -15.99 -5.96 8.32
CA ALA A 130 -17.18 -6.13 7.50
C ALA A 130 -18.26 -6.95 8.25
N ALA A 131 -19.52 -6.54 8.11
CA ALA A 131 -20.65 -7.24 8.73
C ALA A 131 -20.89 -8.63 8.10
N ASP A 132 -20.55 -8.76 6.81
CA ASP A 132 -20.62 -10.00 6.04
C ASP A 132 -19.45 -10.01 5.05
N THR A 133 -18.83 -11.16 4.85
CA THR A 133 -17.74 -11.35 3.87
C THR A 133 -18.15 -12.25 2.71
N ASP A 134 -19.33 -12.86 2.77
CA ASP A 134 -19.83 -13.80 1.75
C ASP A 134 -20.52 -13.07 0.59
N SER A 135 -20.93 -11.80 0.79
CA SER A 135 -21.62 -10.98 -0.21
C SER A 135 -21.32 -9.49 0.02
N LEU A 136 -20.36 -8.94 -0.71
CA LEU A 136 -19.94 -7.56 -0.57
C LEU A 136 -20.07 -6.76 -1.85
N THR A 137 -20.57 -5.53 -1.74
CA THR A 137 -20.36 -4.46 -2.73
C THR A 137 -19.20 -3.57 -2.28
N LEU A 138 -18.12 -3.56 -3.04
CA LEU A 138 -16.94 -2.75 -2.75
C LEU A 138 -17.00 -1.41 -3.46
N GLY A 139 -17.03 -0.30 -2.69
CA GLY A 139 -16.86 1.05 -3.20
C GLY A 139 -15.39 1.48 -3.18
N VAL A 140 -14.85 1.91 -4.31
CA VAL A 140 -13.45 2.35 -4.44
C VAL A 140 -13.42 3.81 -4.92
N VAL A 141 -12.77 4.67 -4.15
CA VAL A 141 -12.55 6.07 -4.53
C VAL A 141 -11.13 6.23 -5.03
N GLY A 142 -10.99 6.55 -6.32
CA GLY A 142 -9.73 6.56 -7.04
C GLY A 142 -9.53 5.30 -7.90
N ALA A 143 -8.84 5.45 -9.04
CA ALA A 143 -8.57 4.36 -9.98
C ALA A 143 -7.06 4.13 -10.18
N GLY A 144 -6.25 4.45 -9.17
CA GLY A 144 -4.80 4.33 -9.20
C GLY A 144 -4.30 2.90 -8.93
N VAL A 145 -2.98 2.79 -8.76
CA VAL A 145 -2.30 1.52 -8.47
C VAL A 145 -2.86 0.87 -7.21
N GLN A 146 -3.07 1.63 -6.14
CA GLN A 146 -3.58 1.12 -4.87
C GLN A 146 -5.01 0.59 -4.95
N ALA A 147 -5.87 1.20 -5.78
CA ALA A 147 -7.22 0.69 -6.01
C ALA A 147 -7.20 -0.77 -6.49
N ARG A 148 -6.27 -1.09 -7.42
CA ARG A 148 -6.12 -2.45 -7.95
C ARG A 148 -5.58 -3.42 -6.90
N TRP A 149 -4.54 -3.04 -6.17
CA TRP A 149 -3.94 -3.91 -5.16
C TRP A 149 -4.89 -4.19 -4.01
N GLN A 150 -5.62 -3.19 -3.53
CA GLN A 150 -6.60 -3.36 -2.47
C GLN A 150 -7.77 -4.23 -2.92
N THR A 151 -8.35 -3.99 -4.11
CA THR A 151 -9.44 -4.83 -4.62
C THR A 151 -9.01 -6.28 -4.78
N ARG A 152 -7.81 -6.55 -5.34
CA ARG A 152 -7.27 -7.90 -5.46
C ARG A 152 -7.07 -8.57 -4.10
N ALA A 153 -6.51 -7.86 -3.13
CA ALA A 153 -6.29 -8.38 -1.80
C ALA A 153 -7.63 -8.64 -1.07
N ILE A 154 -8.60 -7.73 -1.15
CA ILE A 154 -9.93 -7.91 -0.56
C ILE A 154 -10.64 -9.12 -1.16
N ALA A 155 -10.54 -9.34 -2.46
CA ALA A 155 -11.12 -10.50 -3.14
C ALA A 155 -10.52 -11.85 -2.67
N THR A 156 -9.41 -11.87 -1.94
CA THR A 156 -8.88 -13.11 -1.32
C THR A 156 -9.51 -13.44 0.03
N VAL A 157 -10.22 -12.52 0.65
CA VAL A 157 -10.81 -12.68 1.98
C VAL A 157 -12.32 -12.46 2.03
N ALA A 158 -12.91 -12.01 0.93
CA ALA A 158 -14.33 -11.74 0.82
C ALA A 158 -14.84 -12.02 -0.59
N SER A 159 -16.11 -12.42 -0.71
CA SER A 159 -16.80 -12.57 -1.99
C SER A 159 -17.32 -11.21 -2.44
N LEU A 160 -16.87 -10.73 -3.60
CA LEU A 160 -17.27 -9.45 -4.15
C LEU A 160 -18.35 -9.62 -5.22
N ASP A 161 -19.57 -9.21 -4.91
CA ASP A 161 -20.70 -9.24 -5.87
C ASP A 161 -20.64 -8.09 -6.86
N ASP A 162 -20.14 -6.92 -6.42
CA ASP A 162 -20.00 -5.75 -7.26
C ASP A 162 -18.80 -4.89 -6.80
N VAL A 163 -18.10 -4.26 -7.75
CA VAL A 163 -17.03 -3.30 -7.49
C VAL A 163 -17.32 -2.00 -8.20
N ARG A 164 -17.60 -0.96 -7.43
CA ARG A 164 -17.90 0.37 -7.92
C ARG A 164 -16.74 1.30 -7.76
N ILE A 165 -16.20 1.81 -8.87
CA ILE A 165 -15.04 2.70 -8.85
C ILE A 165 -15.47 4.10 -9.25
N TYR A 166 -15.18 5.06 -8.40
CA TYR A 166 -15.29 6.48 -8.70
C TYR A 166 -13.90 7.08 -8.93
N ALA A 167 -13.69 7.72 -10.07
CA ALA A 167 -12.46 8.46 -10.36
C ALA A 167 -12.82 9.81 -11.01
N PRO A 168 -12.22 10.93 -10.56
CA PRO A 168 -12.49 12.26 -11.11
C PRO A 168 -12.02 12.43 -12.56
N SER A 169 -11.13 11.57 -13.04
CA SER A 169 -10.65 11.59 -14.43
C SER A 169 -11.09 10.34 -15.17
N ASP A 170 -11.85 10.50 -16.24
CA ASP A 170 -12.38 9.43 -17.10
C ASP A 170 -11.27 8.54 -17.70
N SER A 171 -10.06 9.08 -17.86
CA SER A 171 -8.92 8.35 -18.45
C SER A 171 -8.38 7.18 -17.61
N ARG A 172 -8.67 7.13 -16.31
CA ARG A 172 -8.20 6.09 -15.39
C ARG A 172 -9.24 5.03 -15.06
N ALA A 173 -10.51 5.35 -15.17
CA ALA A 173 -11.62 4.45 -14.84
C ALA A 173 -11.63 3.14 -15.67
N PRO A 174 -11.46 3.15 -17.01
CA PRO A 174 -11.47 1.93 -17.82
C PRO A 174 -10.35 0.95 -17.49
N GLY A 175 -9.19 1.46 -17.04
CA GLY A 175 -8.06 0.62 -16.67
C GLY A 175 -8.22 -0.05 -15.29
N ALA A 176 -9.03 0.51 -14.41
CA ALA A 176 -9.35 -0.08 -13.10
C ALA A 176 -10.45 -1.16 -13.24
N ALA A 177 -11.30 -1.06 -14.25
CA ALA A 177 -12.34 -2.06 -14.54
C ALA A 177 -11.80 -3.41 -15.06
N ARG A 178 -10.53 -3.48 -15.46
CA ARG A 178 -9.86 -4.72 -15.87
C ARG A 178 -8.93 -5.20 -14.75
N LEU A 179 -9.47 -5.94 -13.81
CA LEU A 179 -8.68 -6.68 -12.84
C LEU A 179 -8.37 -8.06 -13.43
N PRO A 180 -7.10 -8.39 -13.73
CA PRO A 180 -6.74 -9.77 -14.04
C PRO A 180 -6.78 -10.55 -12.72
N GLY A 181 -7.70 -11.47 -12.58
CA GLY A 181 -7.82 -12.40 -11.47
C GLY A 181 -8.43 -13.70 -11.99
N GLU A 182 -7.81 -14.82 -11.70
CA GLU A 182 -8.34 -16.16 -11.97
C GLU A 182 -9.60 -16.34 -11.12
N GLY A 183 -10.72 -16.44 -11.79
CA GLY A 183 -12.07 -16.52 -11.21
C GLY A 183 -12.94 -15.39 -11.78
N THR A 184 -14.16 -15.68 -12.11
CA THR A 184 -15.10 -14.73 -12.75
C THR A 184 -15.11 -13.40 -12.01
N PRO A 185 -14.61 -12.32 -12.60
CA PRO A 185 -14.57 -11.04 -11.91
C PRO A 185 -16.00 -10.56 -11.69
N ALA A 186 -16.28 -10.09 -10.47
CA ALA A 186 -17.49 -9.31 -10.22
C ALA A 186 -17.61 -8.17 -11.26
N PRO A 187 -18.78 -7.86 -11.76
CA PRO A 187 -18.97 -6.83 -12.78
C PRO A 187 -18.50 -5.48 -12.23
N THR A 188 -17.42 -4.96 -12.78
CA THR A 188 -16.85 -3.68 -12.37
C THR A 188 -17.58 -2.55 -13.10
N ARG A 189 -18.26 -1.69 -12.38
CA ARG A 189 -18.97 -0.55 -12.91
C ARG A 189 -18.24 0.75 -12.60
N ALA A 190 -17.79 1.45 -13.63
CA ALA A 190 -17.37 2.84 -13.49
C ALA A 190 -18.65 3.70 -13.35
N THR A 191 -18.81 4.40 -12.23
CA THR A 191 -19.90 5.36 -12.05
C THR A 191 -19.40 6.77 -12.40
N PRO A 192 -19.94 7.43 -13.43
CA PRO A 192 -19.69 8.84 -13.62
C PRO A 192 -20.55 9.62 -12.61
N THR A 193 -19.93 10.47 -11.85
CA THR A 193 -20.48 11.52 -10.98
C THR A 193 -21.40 11.06 -9.83
N PRO A 194 -21.12 11.38 -8.58
CA PRO A 194 -22.10 11.29 -7.52
C PRO A 194 -23.16 12.36 -7.76
N ALA A 195 -24.34 11.98 -8.16
CA ALA A 195 -25.49 12.84 -8.06
C ALA A 195 -25.79 13.06 -6.57
N GLY A 196 -25.51 14.24 -6.07
CA GLY A 196 -25.83 14.67 -4.71
C GLY A 196 -24.58 14.81 -3.82
N ARG A 197 -24.30 16.04 -3.45
CA ARG A 197 -23.49 16.37 -2.27
C ARG A 197 -24.13 15.69 -1.06
N ALA A 198 -23.56 14.60 -0.59
CA ALA A 198 -23.74 14.21 0.79
C ALA A 198 -23.05 15.30 1.63
N ALA A 199 -23.85 16.15 2.28
CA ALA A 199 -23.35 17.06 3.28
C ALA A 199 -22.71 16.22 4.39
N HIS A 200 -21.40 16.24 4.49
CA HIS A 200 -20.71 15.72 5.65
C HIS A 200 -21.16 16.55 6.85
N PRO A 201 -21.69 15.94 7.92
CA PRO A 201 -21.80 16.67 9.17
C PRO A 201 -20.36 17.02 9.58
N ALA A 202 -20.13 18.29 9.84
CA ALA A 202 -18.85 18.77 10.35
C ALA A 202 -18.56 18.05 11.68
N VAL A 203 -17.51 17.25 11.71
CA VAL A 203 -16.98 16.70 12.95
C VAL A 203 -16.36 17.86 13.70
N THR A 204 -17.07 18.35 14.71
CA THR A 204 -16.55 19.37 15.62
C THR A 204 -15.48 18.70 16.48
N PRO A 205 -14.23 19.21 16.51
CA PRO A 205 -13.22 18.65 17.39
C PRO A 205 -13.62 18.90 18.86
N PRO A 206 -13.26 18.00 19.78
CA PRO A 206 -13.53 18.20 21.20
C PRO A 206 -12.80 19.45 21.72
N PRO A 207 -13.34 20.17 22.70
CA PRO A 207 -12.70 21.34 23.30
C PRO A 207 -11.37 20.93 23.95
N ALA A 208 -10.37 21.79 23.79
CA ALA A 208 -9.08 21.62 24.44
C ALA A 208 -9.24 21.59 25.98
N PRO A 209 -8.45 20.79 26.71
CA PRO A 209 -8.47 20.82 28.16
C PRO A 209 -8.02 22.21 28.63
N THR A 210 -8.81 22.81 29.53
CA THR A 210 -8.48 24.05 30.23
C THR A 210 -7.30 23.82 31.18
N PRO A 211 -6.43 24.83 31.39
CA PRO A 211 -5.22 24.73 32.23
C PRO A 211 -5.50 24.48 33.71
#